data_13b9266a315077845e7814a947ede40d
#
_entry.id   13b9266a315077845e7814a947ede40d
#
_cell.length_a   1.000
_cell.length_b   1.000
_cell.length_c   1.000
_cell.angle_alpha   90.00
_cell.angle_beta   90.00
_cell.angle_gamma   90.00
#
_symmetry.space_group_name_H-M   'P 1'
#
loop_
_entity.id
_entity.type
_entity.pdbx_description
1 polymer ?
#
loop_
_entity_poly.entity_id
_entity_poly.type
_entity_poly.pdbx_seq_one_letter_code
_entity_poly.pdbx_strand_id
1 'polypeptide(L)'
;MDTVRSSEVETPASASLAYDVQDQLSDLIDSPSAGWKVGATSPVSQEKLGVKTPICGPVFQRTIFDSGDSVELSAFHHQPGLESEFAFTIGLTVRPGGPAMSALMAREMVSTVHVAIELVCSRFEENFEVDPALLVADGALHAGLVLGPGSKPETVPDLVSHQLRTLVNGDEVAVGTGVEVLGDPYESLAWLCNHLNKRGLILPSGSVVTTGAATGLHATKAGQEVMTDGGALGSVTLNLVG
;
A
#
# COMPACT_ATOMS: atom_id res chain seq x y z
N MET A 1 -19.10 10.51 3.91
CA MET A 1 -19.52 9.14 3.56
C MET A 1 -19.96 8.44 4.84
N ASP A 2 -20.94 7.54 4.76
CA ASP A 2 -21.39 6.82 5.95
C ASP A 2 -20.40 5.73 6.30
N THR A 3 -20.04 5.61 7.58
CA THR A 3 -19.24 4.52 8.14
C THR A 3 -20.13 3.30 8.39
N VAL A 4 -19.53 2.14 8.58
CA VAL A 4 -20.18 0.88 8.93
C VAL A 4 -19.74 0.47 10.32
N ARG A 5 -20.66 0.02 11.19
CA ARG A 5 -20.28 -0.58 12.47
C ARG A 5 -19.82 -2.02 12.28
N SER A 6 -18.72 -2.38 12.91
CA SER A 6 -18.24 -3.75 12.85
C SER A 6 -19.28 -4.78 13.37
N SER A 7 -20.12 -4.36 14.31
CA SER A 7 -21.22 -5.17 14.84
C SER A 7 -22.40 -5.40 13.88
N GLU A 8 -22.46 -4.67 12.77
CA GLU A 8 -23.52 -4.77 11.75
C GLU A 8 -23.14 -5.69 10.60
N VAL A 9 -21.92 -6.21 10.59
CA VAL A 9 -21.41 -7.13 9.57
C VAL A 9 -20.90 -8.42 10.20
N GLU A 10 -20.98 -9.49 9.43
CA GLU A 10 -20.41 -10.78 9.84
C GLU A 10 -18.90 -10.77 9.66
N THR A 11 -18.16 -11.04 10.74
CA THR A 11 -16.71 -11.16 10.70
C THR A 11 -16.30 -12.44 9.97
N PRO A 12 -15.47 -12.37 8.91
CA PRO A 12 -14.99 -13.57 8.24
C PRO A 12 -14.24 -14.50 9.19
N ALA A 13 -14.59 -15.77 9.21
CA ALA A 13 -14.06 -16.76 10.17
C ALA A 13 -12.59 -17.14 9.91
N SER A 14 -12.00 -16.68 8.82
CA SER A 14 -10.59 -16.93 8.47
C SER A 14 -10.04 -15.85 7.52
N ALA A 15 -8.72 -15.73 7.46
CA ALA A 15 -8.06 -14.84 6.50
C ALA A 15 -8.43 -15.19 5.04
N SER A 16 -8.60 -16.48 4.69
CA SER A 16 -9.03 -16.87 3.35
C SER A 16 -10.40 -16.30 3.02
N LEU A 17 -11.39 -16.46 3.93
CA LEU A 17 -12.73 -15.90 3.73
C LEU A 17 -12.72 -14.37 3.69
N ALA A 18 -11.82 -13.72 4.44
CA ALA A 18 -11.68 -12.27 4.37
C ALA A 18 -11.23 -11.81 2.97
N TYR A 19 -10.29 -12.53 2.36
CA TYR A 19 -9.88 -12.27 0.98
C TYR A 19 -10.95 -12.61 -0.05
N ASP A 20 -11.77 -13.66 0.18
CA ASP A 20 -12.90 -13.97 -0.70
C ASP A 20 -13.96 -12.85 -0.66
N VAL A 21 -14.20 -12.26 0.52
CA VAL A 21 -15.06 -11.07 0.67
C VAL A 21 -14.44 -9.85 -0.01
N GLN A 22 -13.12 -9.64 0.15
CA GLN A 22 -12.39 -8.55 -0.52
C GLN A 22 -12.54 -8.64 -2.05
N ASP A 23 -12.43 -9.84 -2.64
CA ASP A 23 -12.61 -10.04 -4.08
C ASP A 23 -14.05 -9.68 -4.51
N GLN A 24 -15.08 -10.15 -3.78
CA GLN A 24 -16.46 -9.82 -4.08
C GLN A 24 -16.75 -8.31 -3.97
N LEU A 25 -16.19 -7.65 -2.95
CA LEU A 25 -16.31 -6.20 -2.82
C LEU A 25 -15.59 -5.46 -3.96
N SER A 26 -14.44 -5.99 -4.40
CA SER A 26 -13.68 -5.43 -5.52
C SER A 26 -14.47 -5.48 -6.83
N ASP A 27 -15.23 -6.56 -7.06
CA ASP A 27 -16.09 -6.71 -8.24
C ASP A 27 -17.26 -5.69 -8.28
N LEU A 28 -17.64 -5.14 -7.10
CA LEU A 28 -18.67 -4.11 -7.00
C LEU A 28 -18.14 -2.69 -7.24
N ILE A 29 -16.81 -2.52 -7.29
CA ILE A 29 -16.19 -1.22 -7.48
C ILE A 29 -16.13 -0.89 -8.97
N ASP A 30 -16.82 0.18 -9.37
CA ASP A 30 -16.81 0.69 -10.75
C ASP A 30 -15.49 1.47 -11.02
N SER A 31 -14.38 0.72 -11.04
CA SER A 31 -13.06 1.22 -11.42
C SER A 31 -12.13 0.06 -11.76
N PRO A 32 -11.34 0.17 -12.83
CA PRO A 32 -10.34 -0.85 -13.14
C PRO A 32 -9.32 -1.01 -12.01
N SER A 33 -8.88 -2.26 -11.78
CA SER A 33 -7.74 -2.51 -10.92
C SER A 33 -6.48 -1.93 -11.55
N ALA A 34 -5.71 -1.20 -10.74
CA ALA A 34 -4.39 -0.65 -11.12
C ALA A 34 -3.24 -1.47 -10.54
N GLY A 35 -3.50 -2.29 -9.52
CA GLY A 35 -2.47 -3.07 -8.85
C GLY A 35 -2.86 -3.48 -7.44
N TRP A 36 -1.85 -3.53 -6.57
CA TRP A 36 -1.98 -4.01 -5.20
C TRP A 36 -1.18 -3.16 -4.22
N LYS A 37 -1.66 -3.05 -3.00
CA LYS A 37 -0.90 -2.57 -1.85
C LYS A 37 -0.54 -3.74 -0.93
N VAL A 38 0.62 -3.68 -0.30
CA VAL A 38 1.04 -4.61 0.76
C VAL A 38 1.23 -3.82 2.04
N GLY A 39 0.57 -4.23 3.11
CA GLY A 39 0.67 -3.61 4.43
C GLY A 39 1.09 -4.62 5.51
N ALA A 40 1.23 -4.15 6.75
CA ALA A 40 1.69 -4.95 7.87
C ALA A 40 3.06 -5.63 7.58
N THR A 41 4.00 -4.87 7.04
CA THR A 41 5.31 -5.35 6.60
C THR A 41 6.40 -5.23 7.67
N SER A 42 6.05 -4.81 8.88
CA SER A 42 6.95 -4.80 10.04
C SER A 42 6.33 -5.51 11.24
N PRO A 43 7.13 -6.03 12.19
CA PRO A 43 6.60 -6.62 13.43
C PRO A 43 5.68 -5.65 14.20
N VAL A 44 6.03 -4.36 14.23
CA VAL A 44 5.24 -3.33 14.92
C VAL A 44 3.88 -3.16 14.27
N SER A 45 3.81 -3.07 12.93
CA SER A 45 2.54 -2.94 12.22
C SER A 45 1.68 -4.21 12.34
N GLN A 46 2.30 -5.39 12.32
CA GLN A 46 1.60 -6.67 12.54
C GLN A 46 0.97 -6.74 13.92
N GLU A 47 1.72 -6.39 14.96
CA GLU A 47 1.20 -6.35 16.34
C GLU A 47 0.05 -5.35 16.47
N LYS A 48 0.22 -4.13 15.93
CA LYS A 48 -0.79 -3.07 15.97
C LYS A 48 -2.10 -3.46 15.28
N LEU A 49 -2.02 -4.18 14.15
CA LEU A 49 -3.19 -4.62 13.39
C LEU A 49 -3.69 -6.02 13.81
N GLY A 50 -3.04 -6.69 14.75
CA GLY A 50 -3.42 -8.02 15.22
C GLY A 50 -3.22 -9.13 14.19
N VAL A 51 -2.37 -8.93 13.17
CA VAL A 51 -2.06 -9.91 12.13
C VAL A 51 -0.70 -10.56 12.37
N LYS A 52 -0.47 -11.73 11.78
CA LYS A 52 0.80 -12.48 11.92
C LYS A 52 1.64 -12.50 10.64
N THR A 53 1.11 -11.97 9.57
CA THR A 53 1.71 -11.93 8.24
C THR A 53 1.34 -10.61 7.58
N PRO A 54 2.04 -10.19 6.54
CA PRO A 54 1.58 -9.08 5.73
C PRO A 54 0.15 -9.30 5.23
N ILE A 55 -0.53 -8.21 4.91
CA ILE A 55 -1.85 -8.18 4.28
C ILE A 55 -1.77 -7.43 2.96
N CYS A 56 -2.69 -7.68 2.04
CA CYS A 56 -2.75 -6.93 0.79
C CYS A 56 -4.19 -6.54 0.44
N GLY A 57 -4.32 -5.51 -0.36
CA GLY A 57 -5.58 -5.06 -0.93
C GLY A 57 -5.40 -4.54 -2.35
N PRO A 58 -6.47 -4.51 -3.15
CA PRO A 58 -6.43 -3.98 -4.51
C PRO A 58 -6.29 -2.46 -4.50
N VAL A 59 -5.52 -1.95 -5.46
CA VAL A 59 -5.45 -0.53 -5.81
C VAL A 59 -6.28 -0.32 -7.07
N PHE A 60 -7.17 0.67 -7.06
CA PHE A 60 -8.02 1.01 -8.20
C PHE A 60 -7.57 2.30 -8.88
N GLN A 61 -7.80 2.44 -10.18
CA GLN A 61 -7.43 3.64 -10.94
C GLN A 61 -7.99 4.93 -10.30
N ARG A 62 -9.23 4.88 -9.79
CA ARG A 62 -9.89 6.03 -9.16
C ARG A 62 -9.25 6.49 -7.84
N THR A 63 -8.38 5.67 -7.23
CA THR A 63 -7.67 6.01 -5.99
C THR A 63 -6.23 6.44 -6.22
N ILE A 64 -5.79 6.55 -7.49
CA ILE A 64 -4.47 7.05 -7.84
C ILE A 64 -4.57 8.54 -8.14
N PHE A 65 -3.73 9.33 -7.50
CA PHE A 65 -3.60 10.76 -7.66
C PHE A 65 -2.26 11.10 -8.30
N ASP A 66 -2.19 12.23 -8.98
CA ASP A 66 -0.93 12.75 -9.50
C ASP A 66 -0.15 13.51 -8.41
N SER A 67 1.18 13.54 -8.53
CA SER A 67 2.01 14.32 -7.61
C SER A 67 1.67 15.81 -7.71
N GLY A 68 1.41 16.42 -6.56
CA GLY A 68 0.96 17.81 -6.44
C GLY A 68 -0.55 18.01 -6.43
N ASP A 69 -1.33 16.94 -6.59
CA ASP A 69 -2.78 17.01 -6.47
C ASP A 69 -3.23 17.48 -5.09
N SER A 70 -4.46 17.96 -5.04
CA SER A 70 -5.18 18.27 -3.80
C SER A 70 -6.22 17.21 -3.53
N VAL A 71 -6.19 16.64 -2.33
CA VAL A 71 -7.14 15.62 -1.88
C VAL A 71 -7.98 16.16 -0.73
N GLU A 72 -9.30 16.10 -0.92
CA GLU A 72 -10.28 16.51 0.07
C GLU A 72 -10.37 15.46 1.19
N LEU A 73 -10.02 15.83 2.43
CA LEU A 73 -10.11 14.92 3.58
C LEU A 73 -11.54 14.49 3.87
N SER A 74 -12.53 15.32 3.55
CA SER A 74 -13.95 15.00 3.67
C SER A 74 -14.43 13.88 2.72
N ALA A 75 -13.62 13.49 1.73
CA ALA A 75 -13.90 12.36 0.86
C ALA A 75 -13.66 11.00 1.52
N PHE A 76 -13.00 10.96 2.69
CA PHE A 76 -12.74 9.73 3.44
C PHE A 76 -13.71 9.55 4.60
N HIS A 77 -13.88 8.32 5.06
CA HIS A 77 -14.73 7.98 6.20
C HIS A 77 -14.16 8.47 7.54
N HIS A 78 -12.84 8.45 7.65
CA HIS A 78 -12.06 9.03 8.74
C HIS A 78 -10.94 9.88 8.17
N GLN A 79 -10.29 10.65 9.00
CA GLN A 79 -9.06 11.31 8.62
C GLN A 79 -8.01 10.25 8.26
N PRO A 80 -7.54 10.19 7.00
CA PRO A 80 -6.64 9.12 6.57
C PRO A 80 -5.29 9.21 7.27
N GLY A 81 -4.67 8.06 7.51
CA GLY A 81 -3.25 8.00 7.80
C GLY A 81 -2.42 8.13 6.53
N LEU A 82 -1.17 8.51 6.67
CA LEU A 82 -0.21 8.69 5.59
C LEU A 82 0.99 7.79 5.80
N GLU A 83 1.42 7.12 4.74
CA GLU A 83 2.60 6.25 4.71
C GLU A 83 3.49 6.63 3.53
N SER A 84 4.83 6.73 3.78
CA SER A 84 5.83 6.87 2.71
C SER A 84 6.38 5.50 2.37
N GLU A 85 6.34 5.14 1.07
CA GLU A 85 6.60 3.79 0.60
C GLU A 85 7.52 3.76 -0.61
N PHE A 86 8.16 2.61 -0.82
CA PHE A 86 8.61 2.21 -2.15
C PHE A 86 7.43 1.62 -2.93
N ALA A 87 7.43 1.83 -4.23
CA ALA A 87 6.45 1.20 -5.11
C ALA A 87 7.11 0.70 -6.40
N PHE A 88 6.48 -0.29 -7.01
CA PHE A 88 6.97 -0.92 -8.22
C PHE A 88 5.91 -0.88 -9.33
N THR A 89 6.33 -0.61 -10.56
CA THR A 89 5.55 -0.98 -11.74
C THR A 89 6.04 -2.33 -12.24
N ILE A 90 5.13 -3.26 -12.43
CA ILE A 90 5.43 -4.62 -12.88
C ILE A 90 5.70 -4.62 -14.37
N GLY A 91 6.85 -5.15 -14.78
CA GLY A 91 7.25 -5.25 -16.18
C GLY A 91 6.80 -6.56 -16.86
N LEU A 92 6.79 -7.64 -16.09
CA LEU A 92 6.45 -8.98 -16.58
C LEU A 92 5.25 -9.55 -15.81
N THR A 93 4.24 -10.03 -16.54
CA THR A 93 3.07 -10.66 -15.93
C THR A 93 3.45 -11.88 -15.10
N VAL A 94 3.10 -11.91 -13.81
CA VAL A 94 3.26 -13.06 -12.92
C VAL A 94 1.98 -13.88 -12.94
N ARG A 95 2.10 -15.15 -13.37
CA ARG A 95 0.96 -16.09 -13.45
C ARG A 95 1.03 -17.10 -12.31
N PRO A 96 -0.12 -17.58 -11.82
CA PRO A 96 -0.15 -18.65 -10.82
C PRO A 96 0.38 -19.97 -11.41
N GLY A 97 0.79 -20.88 -10.52
CA GLY A 97 1.31 -22.19 -10.85
C GLY A 97 2.83 -22.24 -11.06
N GLY A 98 3.53 -21.11 -10.94
CA GLY A 98 5.00 -21.04 -10.97
C GLY A 98 5.64 -21.44 -9.62
N PRO A 99 6.99 -21.51 -9.56
CA PRO A 99 7.74 -21.72 -8.33
C PRO A 99 7.52 -20.57 -7.35
N ALA A 100 7.88 -20.80 -6.07
CA ALA A 100 7.86 -19.74 -5.07
C ALA A 100 8.79 -18.58 -5.49
N MET A 101 8.27 -17.39 -5.45
CA MET A 101 8.99 -16.15 -5.78
C MET A 101 9.97 -15.81 -4.64
N SER A 102 11.21 -15.50 -4.96
CA SER A 102 12.19 -14.88 -4.06
C SER A 102 12.33 -13.39 -4.36
N ALA A 103 12.94 -12.60 -3.48
CA ALA A 103 13.22 -11.19 -3.72
C ALA A 103 14.03 -10.97 -5.02
N LEU A 104 15.03 -11.82 -5.27
CA LEU A 104 15.82 -11.76 -6.51
C LEU A 104 14.95 -11.96 -7.76
N MET A 105 14.05 -12.95 -7.75
CA MET A 105 13.11 -13.18 -8.85
C MET A 105 12.09 -12.04 -8.98
N ALA A 106 11.60 -11.51 -7.84
CA ALA A 106 10.67 -10.40 -7.82
C ALA A 106 11.28 -9.14 -8.45
N ARG A 107 12.57 -8.88 -8.20
CA ARG A 107 13.30 -7.77 -8.83
C ARG A 107 13.28 -7.86 -10.36
N GLU A 108 13.42 -9.05 -10.93
CA GLU A 108 13.38 -9.26 -12.39
C GLU A 108 11.99 -8.99 -12.99
N MET A 109 10.93 -8.99 -12.16
CA MET A 109 9.56 -8.68 -12.61
C MET A 109 9.29 -7.18 -12.69
N VAL A 110 10.15 -6.33 -12.11
CA VAL A 110 9.95 -4.88 -11.99
C VAL A 110 10.48 -4.16 -13.23
N SER A 111 9.66 -3.29 -13.82
CA SER A 111 10.10 -2.36 -14.87
C SER A 111 10.52 -1.00 -14.32
N THR A 112 9.92 -0.58 -13.20
CA THR A 112 10.13 0.76 -12.66
C THR A 112 10.00 0.75 -11.14
N VAL A 113 10.89 1.46 -10.47
CA VAL A 113 10.87 1.71 -9.02
C VAL A 113 10.45 3.15 -8.79
N HIS A 114 9.57 3.38 -7.83
CA HIS A 114 9.05 4.68 -7.45
C HIS A 114 9.17 4.91 -5.95
N VAL A 115 9.12 6.17 -5.53
CA VAL A 115 8.66 6.56 -4.20
C VAL A 115 7.17 6.83 -4.28
N ALA A 116 6.45 6.61 -3.17
CA ALA A 116 5.00 6.77 -3.14
C ALA A 116 4.52 7.34 -1.80
N ILE A 117 3.33 7.95 -1.85
CA ILE A 117 2.52 8.25 -0.67
C ILE A 117 1.29 7.36 -0.73
N GLU A 118 1.06 6.54 0.30
CA GLU A 118 -0.22 5.86 0.48
C GLU A 118 -1.05 6.59 1.54
N LEU A 119 -2.34 6.76 1.26
CA LEU A 119 -3.35 7.14 2.22
C LEU A 119 -4.09 5.89 2.67
N VAL A 120 -4.19 5.68 3.97
CA VAL A 120 -4.87 4.53 4.57
C VAL A 120 -6.05 5.00 5.43
N CYS A 121 -7.19 4.35 5.25
CA CYS A 121 -8.42 4.70 5.94
C CYS A 121 -9.31 3.46 6.06
N SER A 122 -10.01 3.32 7.17
CA SER A 122 -11.03 2.28 7.36
C SER A 122 -12.42 2.85 7.05
N ARG A 123 -13.35 1.99 6.61
CA ARG A 123 -14.78 2.33 6.51
C ARG A 123 -15.56 2.02 7.78
N PHE A 124 -14.94 1.37 8.76
CA PHE A 124 -15.59 1.05 10.03
C PHE A 124 -15.61 2.23 10.98
N GLU A 125 -16.72 2.43 11.73
CA GLU A 125 -16.82 3.50 12.75
C GLU A 125 -15.69 3.41 13.78
N GLU A 126 -15.27 2.19 14.12
CA GLU A 126 -14.19 1.90 15.06
C GLU A 126 -12.79 2.12 14.46
N ASN A 127 -12.72 2.59 13.22
CA ASN A 127 -11.48 2.83 12.47
C ASN A 127 -10.64 1.53 12.37
N PHE A 128 -9.43 1.52 12.92
CA PHE A 128 -8.52 0.35 12.87
C PHE A 128 -8.77 -0.63 14.03
N GLU A 129 -9.64 -0.30 14.98
CA GLU A 129 -9.93 -1.12 16.17
C GLU A 129 -11.04 -2.14 15.90
N VAL A 130 -10.90 -2.92 14.85
CA VAL A 130 -11.82 -4.00 14.45
C VAL A 130 -11.04 -5.30 14.28
N ASP A 131 -11.78 -6.41 14.14
CA ASP A 131 -11.15 -7.70 13.85
C ASP A 131 -10.29 -7.62 12.58
N PRO A 132 -9.04 -8.13 12.60
CA PRO A 132 -8.14 -8.09 11.45
C PRO A 132 -8.74 -8.66 10.14
N ALA A 133 -9.63 -9.64 10.24
CA ALA A 133 -10.31 -10.18 9.06
C ALA A 133 -11.22 -9.15 8.39
N LEU A 134 -11.82 -8.23 9.15
CA LEU A 134 -12.59 -7.11 8.60
C LEU A 134 -11.70 -6.10 7.89
N LEU A 135 -10.52 -5.79 8.43
CA LEU A 135 -9.56 -4.90 7.75
C LEU A 135 -9.10 -5.47 6.42
N VAL A 136 -8.85 -6.78 6.36
CA VAL A 136 -8.49 -7.46 5.10
C VAL A 136 -9.67 -7.43 4.13
N ALA A 137 -10.87 -7.78 4.57
CA ALA A 137 -12.07 -7.76 3.74
C ALA A 137 -12.37 -6.36 3.18
N ASP A 138 -12.03 -5.31 3.93
CA ASP A 138 -12.20 -3.89 3.56
C ASP A 138 -11.07 -3.33 2.67
N GLY A 139 -10.36 -4.18 1.92
CA GLY A 139 -9.31 -3.74 1.00
C GLY A 139 -7.97 -3.43 1.69
N ALA A 140 -7.73 -3.99 2.88
CA ALA A 140 -6.51 -3.79 3.66
C ALA A 140 -6.19 -2.31 3.91
N LEU A 141 -7.22 -1.49 4.16
CA LEU A 141 -7.13 -0.06 4.48
C LEU A 141 -6.73 0.86 3.32
N HIS A 142 -6.59 0.37 2.08
CA HIS A 142 -6.21 1.23 0.96
C HIS A 142 -7.27 2.29 0.69
N ALA A 143 -6.85 3.57 0.64
CA ALA A 143 -7.74 4.70 0.39
C ALA A 143 -7.23 5.64 -0.71
N GLY A 144 -5.93 5.74 -0.91
CA GLY A 144 -5.35 6.56 -1.96
C GLY A 144 -3.87 6.28 -2.18
N LEU A 145 -3.39 6.55 -3.39
CA LEU A 145 -2.00 6.35 -3.78
C LEU A 145 -1.53 7.50 -4.65
N VAL A 146 -0.36 8.05 -4.34
CA VAL A 146 0.36 9.00 -5.20
C VAL A 146 1.70 8.40 -5.58
N LEU A 147 1.98 8.31 -6.87
CA LEU A 147 3.24 7.78 -7.37
C LEU A 147 4.19 8.91 -7.78
N GLY A 148 5.41 8.83 -7.29
CA GLY A 148 6.50 9.67 -7.76
C GLY A 148 7.04 9.25 -9.12
N PRO A 149 8.01 9.98 -9.66
CA PRO A 149 8.67 9.63 -10.92
C PRO A 149 9.29 8.25 -10.84
N GLY A 150 9.27 7.53 -11.97
CA GLY A 150 9.81 6.18 -12.04
C GLY A 150 11.27 6.15 -12.45
N SER A 151 12.03 5.24 -11.85
CA SER A 151 13.43 4.95 -12.17
C SER A 151 13.59 3.48 -12.56
N LYS A 152 14.49 3.20 -13.52
CA LYS A 152 14.76 1.81 -13.92
C LYS A 152 15.48 1.06 -12.79
N PRO A 153 15.17 -0.22 -12.52
CA PRO A 153 15.75 -0.99 -11.42
C PRO A 153 17.28 -1.04 -11.41
N GLU A 154 17.91 -1.01 -12.60
CA GLU A 154 19.36 -1.03 -12.73
C GLU A 154 20.05 0.31 -12.39
N THR A 155 19.27 1.40 -12.29
CA THR A 155 19.78 2.74 -12.00
C THR A 155 19.51 3.17 -10.55
N VAL A 156 18.72 2.40 -9.82
CA VAL A 156 18.37 2.74 -8.44
C VAL A 156 19.43 2.22 -7.45
N PRO A 157 19.61 2.90 -6.30
CA PRO A 157 20.48 2.40 -5.24
C PRO A 157 19.93 1.11 -4.62
N ASP A 158 20.71 0.50 -3.74
CA ASP A 158 20.21 -0.60 -2.89
C ASP A 158 19.06 -0.13 -2.02
N LEU A 159 17.85 -0.67 -2.27
CA LEU A 159 16.64 -0.23 -1.59
C LEU A 159 16.64 -0.55 -0.09
N VAL A 160 17.32 -1.62 0.34
CA VAL A 160 17.38 -2.01 1.75
C VAL A 160 17.92 -0.88 2.61
N SER A 161 19.00 -0.23 2.17
CA SER A 161 19.64 0.87 2.87
C SER A 161 19.17 2.26 2.43
N HIS A 162 18.38 2.35 1.36
CA HIS A 162 17.94 3.62 0.80
C HIS A 162 16.91 4.29 1.71
N GLN A 163 17.14 5.59 1.98
CA GLN A 163 16.28 6.37 2.88
C GLN A 163 15.11 6.98 2.12
N LEU A 164 13.93 6.89 2.75
CA LEU A 164 12.78 7.74 2.47
C LEU A 164 12.59 8.71 3.64
N ARG A 165 12.21 9.94 3.31
CA ARG A 165 11.88 10.98 4.29
C ARG A 165 10.43 11.39 4.09
N THR A 166 9.70 11.49 5.19
CA THR A 166 8.37 12.11 5.19
C THR A 166 8.50 13.55 5.68
N LEU A 167 8.06 14.50 4.87
CA LEU A 167 8.01 15.90 5.21
C LEU A 167 6.56 16.39 5.25
N VAL A 168 6.26 17.26 6.21
CA VAL A 168 4.96 17.93 6.33
C VAL A 168 5.20 19.43 6.41
N ASN A 169 4.66 20.19 5.47
CA ASN A 169 4.88 21.63 5.32
C ASN A 169 6.38 22.00 5.29
N GLY A 170 7.21 21.14 4.68
CA GLY A 170 8.65 21.30 4.58
C GLY A 170 9.46 20.83 5.79
N ASP A 171 8.84 20.47 6.89
CA ASP A 171 9.51 19.93 8.08
C ASP A 171 9.62 18.40 7.98
N GLU A 172 10.82 17.85 8.18
CA GLU A 172 11.06 16.41 8.24
C GLU A 172 10.43 15.84 9.53
N VAL A 173 9.44 14.96 9.38
CA VAL A 173 8.70 14.34 10.49
C VAL A 173 9.10 12.88 10.73
N ALA A 174 9.65 12.21 9.71
CA ALA A 174 10.14 10.84 9.82
C ALA A 174 11.17 10.50 8.74
N VAL A 175 12.04 9.55 9.06
CA VAL A 175 12.99 8.92 8.13
C VAL A 175 12.91 7.42 8.33
N GLY A 176 12.93 6.65 7.25
CA GLY A 176 13.00 5.20 7.28
C GLY A 176 13.77 4.67 6.08
N THR A 177 13.97 3.38 6.03
CA THR A 177 14.71 2.69 4.95
C THR A 177 13.95 1.46 4.49
N GLY A 178 14.39 0.85 3.40
CA GLY A 178 13.78 -0.37 2.91
C GLY A 178 13.90 -1.56 3.87
N VAL A 179 14.81 -1.53 4.83
CA VAL A 179 14.92 -2.58 5.85
C VAL A 179 13.64 -2.70 6.70
N GLU A 180 12.90 -1.60 6.88
CA GLU A 180 11.63 -1.58 7.61
C GLU A 180 10.50 -2.34 6.87
N VAL A 181 10.69 -2.63 5.58
CA VAL A 181 9.73 -3.28 4.71
C VAL A 181 10.12 -4.74 4.51
N LEU A 182 9.75 -5.63 5.45
CA LEU A 182 10.14 -7.06 5.46
C LEU A 182 11.65 -7.32 5.29
N GLY A 183 12.50 -6.35 5.62
CA GLY A 183 13.94 -6.43 5.42
C GLY A 183 14.42 -6.00 4.04
N ASP A 184 13.56 -6.05 3.03
CA ASP A 184 13.80 -5.62 1.64
C ASP A 184 12.46 -5.38 0.93
N PRO A 185 12.21 -4.23 0.28
CA PRO A 185 11.00 -4.00 -0.51
C PRO A 185 10.69 -5.09 -1.55
N TYR A 186 11.71 -5.74 -2.10
CA TYR A 186 11.52 -6.87 -3.02
C TYR A 186 11.02 -8.14 -2.31
N GLU A 187 11.27 -8.32 -1.01
CA GLU A 187 10.62 -9.39 -0.21
C GLU A 187 9.13 -9.15 -0.06
N SER A 188 8.69 -7.89 0.07
CA SER A 188 7.27 -7.55 0.08
C SER A 188 6.59 -7.90 -1.25
N LEU A 189 7.24 -7.58 -2.40
CA LEU A 189 6.74 -7.98 -3.71
C LEU A 189 6.72 -9.51 -3.88
N ALA A 190 7.78 -10.20 -3.43
CA ALA A 190 7.85 -11.65 -3.48
C ALA A 190 6.73 -12.29 -2.64
N TRP A 191 6.47 -11.75 -1.44
CA TRP A 191 5.36 -12.18 -0.59
C TRP A 191 4.01 -12.01 -1.32
N LEU A 192 3.77 -10.86 -1.94
CA LEU A 192 2.54 -10.61 -2.71
C LEU A 192 2.39 -11.62 -3.85
N CYS A 193 3.43 -11.81 -4.66
CA CYS A 193 3.40 -12.77 -5.77
C CYS A 193 3.07 -14.20 -5.29
N ASN A 194 3.68 -14.62 -4.17
CA ASN A 194 3.39 -15.92 -3.57
C ASN A 194 1.97 -16.00 -3.00
N HIS A 195 1.46 -14.91 -2.43
CA HIS A 195 0.10 -14.83 -1.94
C HIS A 195 -0.92 -14.93 -3.09
N LEU A 196 -0.74 -14.15 -4.15
CA LEU A 196 -1.59 -14.19 -5.34
C LEU A 196 -1.53 -15.55 -6.03
N ASN A 197 -0.33 -16.17 -6.11
CA ASN A 197 -0.16 -17.52 -6.65
C ASN A 197 -1.02 -18.56 -5.91
N LYS A 198 -1.02 -18.53 -4.57
CA LYS A 198 -1.87 -19.42 -3.74
C LYS A 198 -3.37 -19.21 -3.97
N ARG A 199 -3.78 -18.00 -4.32
CA ARG A 199 -5.17 -17.62 -4.62
C ARG A 199 -5.55 -17.84 -6.10
N GLY A 200 -4.59 -18.28 -6.95
CA GLY A 200 -4.83 -18.46 -8.38
C GLY A 200 -4.97 -17.16 -9.16
N LEU A 201 -4.52 -16.03 -8.60
CA LEU A 201 -4.63 -14.70 -9.20
C LEU A 201 -3.41 -14.32 -10.02
N ILE A 202 -3.62 -13.53 -11.06
CA ILE A 202 -2.57 -13.00 -11.92
C ILE A 202 -2.17 -11.61 -11.42
N LEU A 203 -0.87 -11.30 -11.44
CA LEU A 203 -0.36 -9.94 -11.34
C LEU A 203 0.07 -9.47 -12.74
N PRO A 204 -0.72 -8.64 -13.43
CA PRO A 204 -0.44 -8.23 -14.80
C PRO A 204 0.79 -7.32 -14.91
N SER A 205 1.46 -7.35 -16.05
CA SER A 205 2.39 -6.27 -16.44
C SER A 205 1.66 -4.94 -16.48
N GLY A 206 2.30 -3.88 -16.03
CA GLY A 206 1.72 -2.54 -15.85
C GLY A 206 1.06 -2.31 -14.50
N SER A 207 0.83 -3.36 -13.69
CA SER A 207 0.31 -3.19 -12.33
C SER A 207 1.29 -2.41 -11.46
N VAL A 208 0.74 -1.59 -10.58
CA VAL A 208 1.48 -0.92 -9.50
C VAL A 208 1.42 -1.78 -8.24
N VAL A 209 2.54 -1.89 -7.53
CA VAL A 209 2.59 -2.55 -6.22
C VAL A 209 3.27 -1.63 -5.22
N THR A 210 2.58 -1.25 -4.13
CA THR A 210 3.19 -0.59 -2.97
C THR A 210 3.65 -1.63 -1.97
N THR A 211 4.73 -1.34 -1.25
CA THR A 211 5.49 -2.38 -0.53
C THR A 211 5.33 -2.35 0.98
N GLY A 212 4.63 -1.37 1.52
CA GLY A 212 4.47 -1.12 2.95
C GLY A 212 5.28 0.07 3.44
N ALA A 213 4.84 0.64 4.54
CA ALA A 213 5.39 1.85 5.13
C ALA A 213 6.87 1.72 5.51
N ALA A 214 7.73 2.51 4.90
CA ALA A 214 9.13 2.62 5.29
C ALA A 214 9.34 3.58 6.47
N THR A 215 8.47 4.59 6.62
CA THR A 215 8.60 5.63 7.66
C THR A 215 7.55 5.51 8.77
N GLY A 216 6.68 4.48 8.69
CA GLY A 216 5.55 4.31 9.59
C GLY A 216 4.32 5.13 9.18
N LEU A 217 3.28 5.06 10.03
CA LEU A 217 1.99 5.71 9.81
C LEU A 217 1.95 7.09 10.49
N HIS A 218 1.60 8.12 9.73
CA HIS A 218 1.51 9.51 10.20
C HIS A 218 0.08 10.04 10.12
N ALA A 219 -0.34 10.80 11.12
CA ALA A 219 -1.63 11.49 11.11
C ALA A 219 -1.60 12.67 10.12
N THR A 220 -2.70 12.85 9.40
CA THR A 220 -2.87 13.96 8.46
C THR A 220 -3.73 15.09 9.04
N LYS A 221 -3.70 16.27 8.43
CA LYS A 221 -4.59 17.40 8.74
C LYS A 221 -4.85 18.22 7.48
N ALA A 222 -6.01 18.85 7.42
CA ALA A 222 -6.31 19.83 6.36
C ALA A 222 -5.30 20.99 6.38
N GLY A 223 -4.95 21.47 5.20
CA GLY A 223 -3.96 22.53 5.00
C GLY A 223 -2.50 22.07 5.04
N GLN A 224 -2.23 20.77 5.10
CA GLN A 224 -0.88 20.24 5.00
C GLN A 224 -0.49 19.94 3.56
N GLU A 225 0.73 20.33 3.19
CA GLU A 225 1.46 19.74 2.09
C GLU A 225 2.33 18.60 2.65
N VAL A 226 2.21 17.43 2.05
CA VAL A 226 3.02 16.26 2.42
C VAL A 226 3.93 15.90 1.28
N MET A 227 5.19 15.55 1.59
CA MET A 227 6.17 15.08 0.63
C MET A 227 6.81 13.78 1.12
N THR A 228 6.94 12.82 0.22
CA THR A 228 7.92 11.73 0.37
C THR A 228 9.12 12.06 -0.49
N ASP A 229 10.29 12.26 0.14
CA ASP A 229 11.57 12.49 -0.53
C ASP A 229 12.39 11.20 -0.50
N GLY A 230 12.68 10.66 -1.67
CA GLY A 230 13.53 9.50 -1.88
C GLY A 230 14.91 9.87 -2.47
N GLY A 231 15.34 11.13 -2.39
CA GLY A 231 16.64 11.56 -2.89
C GLY A 231 16.84 11.20 -4.37
N ALA A 232 17.73 10.25 -4.65
CA ALA A 232 18.01 9.81 -6.02
C ALA A 232 16.83 9.15 -6.74
N LEU A 233 15.81 8.67 -6.00
CA LEU A 233 14.57 8.13 -6.56
C LEU A 233 13.53 9.22 -6.89
N GLY A 234 13.84 10.49 -6.59
CA GLY A 234 12.92 11.61 -6.73
C GLY A 234 12.01 11.80 -5.53
N SER A 235 11.01 12.64 -5.68
CA SER A 235 10.04 12.98 -4.65
C SER A 235 8.62 12.98 -5.20
N VAL A 236 7.65 12.87 -4.29
CA VAL A 236 6.23 12.95 -4.58
C VAL A 236 5.55 13.80 -3.52
N THR A 237 4.58 14.61 -3.91
CA THR A 237 3.86 15.53 -3.02
C THR A 237 2.35 15.34 -3.11
N LEU A 238 1.66 15.71 -2.04
CA LEU A 238 0.20 15.71 -1.96
C LEU A 238 -0.25 16.88 -1.08
N ASN A 239 -1.29 17.62 -1.52
CA ASN A 239 -1.93 18.66 -0.74
C ASN A 239 -3.19 18.10 -0.08
N LEU A 240 -3.31 18.24 1.23
CA LEU A 240 -4.46 17.79 2.01
C LEU A 240 -5.36 19.00 2.27
N VAL A 241 -6.55 19.00 1.71
CA VAL A 241 -7.53 20.08 1.88
C VAL A 241 -8.79 19.55 2.58
N GLY A 242 -9.62 20.43 3.15
CA GLY A 242 -10.79 20.00 3.89
C GLY A 242 -11.78 21.06 4.15
#